data_4a653eceed1c831a2ff9cb1cbf4660d8
#
_entry.id   4a653eceed1c831a2ff9cb1cbf4660d8
#
_cell.length_a   1.000
_cell.length_b   1.000
_cell.length_c   1.000
_cell.angle_alpha   90.00
_cell.angle_beta   90.00
_cell.angle_gamma   90.00
#
_symmetry.space_group_name_H-M   'P 1'
#
loop_
_entity.id
_entity.type
_entity.pdbx_description
1 polymer ?
#
loop_
_entity_poly.entity_id
_entity_poly.type
_entity_poly.pdbx_seq_one_letter_code
_entity_poly.pdbx_strand_id
1 'polypeptide(L)'
;IKEFRRGNIILKRGQTLFIAEISSSSNIKMDLTKIYNEADKFVRKIVIPTNKKAKNILLWRPNDITKIETIAAKGGNWILLIKSATNVLKGDNYVFVSPDLLENKFIVKKGDVITSSILGESDLNLKSINLKIKSLLRETRDEIKSKGSQVSEIKTNGNFVKKIRDFLQENQNIKFKLEVVSLRDSKTVEPIVVEINIYKIPS
;
A
#
# COMPACT_ATOMS: atom_id res chain seq x y z
N ILE A 1 -28.87 -8.10 -24.65
CA ILE A 1 -28.54 -9.32 -23.92
C ILE A 1 -27.04 -9.21 -23.60
N LYS A 2 -26.70 -9.01 -22.31
CA LYS A 2 -25.31 -9.06 -21.88
C LYS A 2 -24.87 -10.52 -21.93
N GLU A 3 -24.08 -10.88 -22.91
CA GLU A 3 -23.36 -12.16 -22.90
C GLU A 3 -22.46 -12.18 -21.66
N PHE A 4 -22.78 -13.07 -20.73
CA PHE A 4 -21.89 -13.37 -19.61
C PHE A 4 -20.64 -14.03 -20.18
N ARG A 5 -19.54 -13.28 -20.31
CA ARG A 5 -18.25 -13.85 -20.65
C ARG A 5 -17.86 -14.87 -19.58
N ARG A 6 -17.90 -16.14 -19.93
CA ARG A 6 -17.44 -17.25 -19.10
C ARG A 6 -15.96 -17.49 -19.40
N GLY A 7 -15.10 -17.27 -18.41
CA GLY A 7 -13.66 -17.50 -18.54
C GLY A 7 -12.94 -17.30 -17.22
N ASN A 8 -11.71 -17.81 -17.10
CA ASN A 8 -10.88 -17.59 -15.92
C ASN A 8 -10.43 -16.13 -15.86
N ILE A 9 -10.84 -15.43 -14.79
CA ILE A 9 -10.43 -14.06 -14.52
C ILE A 9 -8.95 -14.08 -14.14
N ILE A 10 -8.11 -13.37 -14.89
CA ILE A 10 -6.68 -13.19 -14.64
C ILE A 10 -6.35 -11.85 -13.98
N LEU A 11 -7.17 -10.81 -14.23
CA LEU A 11 -7.08 -9.54 -13.54
C LEU A 11 -8.48 -9.11 -13.08
N LYS A 12 -8.60 -8.66 -11.85
CA LYS A 12 -9.86 -8.16 -11.30
C LYS A 12 -10.02 -6.67 -11.54
N ARG A 13 -11.25 -6.21 -11.73
CA ARG A 13 -11.58 -4.78 -11.75
C ARG A 13 -11.06 -4.10 -10.49
N GLY A 14 -10.42 -2.94 -10.64
CA GLY A 14 -9.82 -2.16 -9.55
C GLY A 14 -8.44 -2.67 -9.10
N GLN A 15 -7.96 -3.81 -9.61
CA GLN A 15 -6.62 -4.31 -9.32
C GLN A 15 -5.57 -3.35 -9.86
N THR A 16 -4.63 -2.93 -9.01
CA THR A 16 -3.48 -2.13 -9.44
C THR A 16 -2.53 -3.01 -10.26
N LEU A 17 -2.24 -2.55 -11.46
CA LEU A 17 -1.39 -3.23 -12.45
C LEU A 17 0.02 -2.66 -12.47
N PHE A 18 0.14 -1.34 -12.31
CA PHE A 18 1.41 -0.64 -12.37
C PHE A 18 1.37 0.60 -11.48
N ILE A 19 2.51 0.96 -10.92
CA ILE A 19 2.69 2.14 -10.06
C ILE A 19 3.90 2.91 -10.58
N ALA A 20 3.75 4.22 -10.78
CA ALA A 20 4.84 5.09 -11.20
C ALA A 20 4.82 6.42 -10.44
N GLU A 21 5.99 7.01 -10.25
CA GLU A 21 6.13 8.36 -9.72
C GLU A 21 6.16 9.37 -10.87
N ILE A 22 5.50 10.50 -10.67
CA ILE A 22 5.51 11.65 -11.58
C ILE A 22 5.94 12.86 -10.76
N SER A 23 7.04 13.51 -11.14
CA SER A 23 7.49 14.76 -10.54
C SER A 23 7.11 15.95 -11.42
N SER A 24 6.82 17.09 -10.77
CA SER A 24 6.42 18.32 -11.46
C SER A 24 7.54 18.98 -12.31
N SER A 25 8.79 18.58 -12.10
CA SER A 25 9.95 19.12 -12.82
C SER A 25 10.15 18.49 -14.19
N SER A 26 9.39 17.46 -14.55
CA SER A 26 9.55 16.66 -15.76
C SER A 26 8.59 17.10 -16.88
N ASN A 27 8.92 16.74 -18.11
CA ASN A 27 7.98 16.85 -19.23
C ASN A 27 6.89 15.78 -19.08
N ILE A 28 5.78 16.15 -18.48
CA ILE A 28 4.68 15.25 -18.09
C ILE A 28 4.23 14.35 -19.25
N LYS A 29 4.13 14.89 -20.48
CA LYS A 29 3.75 14.09 -21.65
C LYS A 29 4.74 12.97 -21.97
N MET A 30 6.03 13.28 -21.89
CA MET A 30 7.08 12.31 -22.16
C MET A 30 7.12 11.24 -21.07
N ASP A 31 6.95 11.64 -19.81
CA ASP A 31 6.90 10.72 -18.68
C ASP A 31 5.68 9.80 -18.76
N LEU A 32 4.50 10.33 -19.05
CA LEU A 32 3.30 9.52 -19.25
C LEU A 32 3.44 8.51 -20.39
N THR A 33 4.08 8.91 -21.49
CA THR A 33 4.35 8.00 -22.62
C THR A 33 5.29 6.88 -22.20
N LYS A 34 6.34 7.20 -21.45
CA LYS A 34 7.29 6.21 -20.92
C LYS A 34 6.60 5.25 -19.94
N ILE A 35 5.87 5.79 -18.97
CA ILE A 35 5.11 5.01 -17.99
C ILE A 35 4.10 4.08 -18.68
N TYR A 36 3.38 4.58 -19.69
CA TYR A 36 2.45 3.79 -20.48
C TYR A 36 3.14 2.61 -21.15
N ASN A 37 4.27 2.83 -21.80
CA ASN A 37 5.01 1.78 -22.49
C ASN A 37 5.56 0.72 -21.51
N GLU A 38 6.02 1.16 -20.33
CA GLU A 38 6.49 0.24 -19.28
C GLU A 38 5.34 -0.58 -18.70
N ALA A 39 4.21 0.05 -18.42
CA ALA A 39 3.00 -0.61 -17.95
C ALA A 39 2.46 -1.63 -18.99
N ASP A 40 2.44 -1.27 -20.29
CA ASP A 40 2.01 -2.17 -21.35
C ASP A 40 2.92 -3.40 -21.42
N LYS A 41 4.25 -3.22 -21.37
CA LYS A 41 5.22 -4.33 -21.33
C LYS A 41 5.02 -5.22 -20.10
N PHE A 42 4.74 -4.64 -18.93
CA PHE A 42 4.50 -5.39 -17.71
C PHE A 42 3.22 -6.22 -17.81
N VAL A 43 2.12 -5.61 -18.24
CA VAL A 43 0.82 -6.26 -18.35
C VAL A 43 0.82 -7.36 -19.41
N ARG A 44 1.58 -7.20 -20.51
CA ARG A 44 1.77 -8.27 -21.52
C ARG A 44 2.35 -9.57 -20.95
N LYS A 45 3.12 -9.50 -19.88
CA LYS A 45 3.66 -10.71 -19.23
C LYS A 45 2.58 -11.46 -18.45
N ILE A 46 1.52 -10.76 -18.01
CA ILE A 46 0.41 -11.32 -17.23
C ILE A 46 -0.73 -11.75 -18.17
N VAL A 47 -1.08 -10.84 -19.08
CA VAL A 47 -2.14 -11.04 -20.07
C VAL A 47 -1.48 -11.41 -21.38
N ILE A 48 -1.39 -12.69 -21.68
CA ILE A 48 -0.85 -13.18 -22.95
C ILE A 48 -1.93 -13.01 -24.01
N PRO A 49 -1.87 -11.95 -24.86
CA PRO A 49 -2.90 -11.70 -25.86
C PRO A 49 -2.85 -12.78 -26.95
N THR A 50 -4.01 -13.20 -27.43
CA THR A 50 -4.09 -14.11 -28.58
C THR A 50 -3.56 -13.45 -29.86
N ASN A 51 -3.79 -12.13 -29.99
CA ASN A 51 -3.20 -11.34 -31.08
C ASN A 51 -1.82 -10.80 -30.71
N LYS A 52 -0.78 -11.55 -31.05
CA LYS A 52 0.63 -11.18 -30.80
C LYS A 52 1.09 -9.92 -31.54
N LYS A 53 0.37 -9.48 -32.59
CA LYS A 53 0.72 -8.29 -33.41
C LYS A 53 0.11 -6.99 -32.85
N ALA A 54 -0.72 -7.03 -31.82
CA ALA A 54 -1.27 -5.83 -31.22
C ALA A 54 -0.14 -4.91 -30.72
N LYS A 55 -0.06 -3.67 -31.21
CA LYS A 55 0.98 -2.69 -30.85
C LYS A 55 0.93 -2.40 -29.36
N ASN A 56 -0.26 -2.14 -28.82
CA ASN A 56 -0.51 -1.90 -27.41
C ASN A 56 -1.70 -2.73 -26.95
N ILE A 57 -1.67 -3.27 -25.73
CA ILE A 57 -2.76 -3.99 -25.12
C ILE A 57 -3.48 -3.17 -24.05
N LEU A 58 -2.80 -2.17 -23.44
CA LEU A 58 -3.43 -1.24 -22.53
C LEU A 58 -4.25 -0.20 -23.29
N LEU A 59 -5.48 0.01 -22.87
CA LEU A 59 -6.36 1.03 -23.43
C LEU A 59 -6.74 2.05 -22.35
N TRP A 60 -6.28 3.29 -22.53
CA TRP A 60 -6.62 4.43 -21.69
C TRP A 60 -7.71 5.25 -22.36
N ARG A 61 -8.53 5.91 -21.56
CA ARG A 61 -9.43 6.93 -22.08
C ARG A 61 -8.67 8.23 -22.31
N PRO A 62 -8.84 8.90 -23.45
CA PRO A 62 -8.16 10.17 -23.71
C PRO A 62 -8.37 11.21 -22.60
N ASN A 63 -9.60 11.32 -22.08
CA ASN A 63 -9.93 12.25 -21.00
C ASN A 63 -9.17 11.96 -19.70
N ASP A 64 -8.78 10.71 -19.42
CA ASP A 64 -8.03 10.37 -18.21
C ASP A 64 -6.60 10.88 -18.31
N ILE A 65 -5.99 10.83 -19.50
CA ILE A 65 -4.66 11.36 -19.76
C ILE A 65 -4.65 12.88 -19.55
N THR A 66 -5.61 13.59 -20.15
CA THR A 66 -5.73 15.06 -20.01
C THR A 66 -5.91 15.49 -18.55
N LYS A 67 -6.69 14.74 -17.77
CA LYS A 67 -6.85 15.02 -16.34
C LYS A 67 -5.54 14.87 -15.57
N ILE A 68 -4.78 13.80 -15.84
CA ILE A 68 -3.48 13.57 -15.19
C ILE A 68 -2.52 14.71 -15.55
N GLU A 69 -2.42 15.09 -16.83
CA GLU A 69 -1.60 16.20 -17.28
C GLU A 69 -1.98 17.50 -16.56
N THR A 70 -3.28 17.79 -16.46
CA THR A 70 -3.78 19.02 -15.82
C THR A 70 -3.46 19.06 -14.32
N ILE A 71 -3.58 17.93 -13.60
CA ILE A 71 -3.31 17.88 -12.17
C ILE A 71 -1.81 17.94 -11.92
N ALA A 72 -1.02 17.15 -12.63
CA ALA A 72 0.42 17.10 -12.48
C ALA A 72 1.11 18.43 -12.85
N ALA A 73 0.54 19.18 -13.80
CA ALA A 73 1.03 20.52 -14.18
C ALA A 73 0.91 21.56 -13.06
N LYS A 74 0.06 21.33 -12.04
CA LYS A 74 -0.07 22.24 -10.88
C LYS A 74 1.11 22.15 -9.89
N GLY A 75 2.05 21.27 -10.15
CA GLY A 75 3.20 21.04 -9.29
C GLY A 75 2.97 19.90 -8.29
N GLY A 76 4.03 19.54 -7.58
CA GLY A 76 4.00 18.47 -6.57
C GLY A 76 4.62 17.15 -7.03
N ASN A 77 4.65 16.19 -6.13
CA ASN A 77 5.07 14.82 -6.39
C ASN A 77 3.84 13.93 -6.38
N TRP A 78 3.68 13.15 -7.42
CA TRP A 78 2.49 12.34 -7.64
C TRP A 78 2.83 10.86 -7.81
N ILE A 79 1.90 10.01 -7.40
CA ILE A 79 1.90 8.58 -7.70
C ILE A 79 0.78 8.30 -8.68
N LEU A 80 1.12 7.74 -9.83
CA LEU A 80 0.16 7.24 -10.79
C LEU A 80 -0.07 5.75 -10.56
N LEU A 81 -1.31 5.40 -10.20
CA LEU A 81 -1.76 4.02 -10.09
C LEU A 81 -2.52 3.65 -11.35
N ILE A 82 -2.03 2.70 -12.11
CA ILE A 82 -2.74 2.15 -13.29
C ILE A 82 -3.53 0.94 -12.82
N LYS A 83 -4.86 1.05 -12.82
CA LYS A 83 -5.77 -0.01 -12.34
C LYS A 83 -6.56 -0.61 -13.50
N SER A 84 -6.88 -1.89 -13.41
CA SER A 84 -7.81 -2.53 -14.36
C SER A 84 -9.22 -1.92 -14.20
N ALA A 85 -9.78 -1.40 -15.28
CA ALA A 85 -11.13 -0.82 -15.28
C ALA A 85 -12.24 -1.90 -15.32
N THR A 86 -11.89 -3.11 -15.78
CA THR A 86 -12.81 -4.25 -15.91
C THR A 86 -12.12 -5.53 -15.46
N ASN A 87 -12.89 -6.61 -15.26
CA ASN A 87 -12.29 -7.93 -15.17
C ASN A 87 -11.70 -8.31 -16.53
N VAL A 88 -10.49 -8.88 -16.52
CA VAL A 88 -9.79 -9.38 -17.71
C VAL A 88 -9.76 -10.90 -17.66
N LEU A 89 -10.19 -11.52 -18.72
CA LEU A 89 -10.25 -12.98 -18.86
C LEU A 89 -9.03 -13.50 -19.62
N LYS A 90 -8.70 -14.76 -19.38
CA LYS A 90 -7.68 -15.46 -20.18
C LYS A 90 -8.07 -15.42 -21.66
N GLY A 91 -7.16 -14.92 -22.51
CA GLY A 91 -7.38 -14.79 -23.96
C GLY A 91 -7.92 -13.41 -24.40
N ASP A 92 -8.21 -12.48 -23.47
CA ASP A 92 -8.51 -11.11 -23.83
C ASP A 92 -7.30 -10.47 -24.52
N ASN A 93 -7.56 -9.68 -25.57
CA ASN A 93 -6.52 -9.01 -26.33
C ASN A 93 -6.18 -7.61 -25.79
N TYR A 94 -7.06 -7.04 -24.98
CA TYR A 94 -6.94 -5.68 -24.49
C TYR A 94 -7.32 -5.60 -23.02
N VAL A 95 -6.66 -4.67 -22.32
CA VAL A 95 -6.91 -4.34 -20.92
C VAL A 95 -7.31 -2.87 -20.83
N PHE A 96 -8.57 -2.61 -20.53
CA PHE A 96 -9.03 -1.26 -20.23
C PHE A 96 -8.52 -0.86 -18.84
N VAL A 97 -7.89 0.31 -18.76
CA VAL A 97 -7.35 0.80 -17.50
C VAL A 97 -7.99 2.12 -17.08
N SER A 98 -8.03 2.33 -15.78
CA SER A 98 -8.43 3.56 -15.13
C SER A 98 -7.26 4.03 -14.27
N PRO A 99 -6.62 5.13 -14.62
CA PRO A 99 -5.55 5.69 -13.82
C PRO A 99 -6.10 6.49 -12.64
N ASP A 100 -5.45 6.37 -11.47
CA ASP A 100 -5.66 7.25 -10.33
C ASP A 100 -4.35 8.00 -10.05
N LEU A 101 -4.46 9.30 -9.83
CA LEU A 101 -3.33 10.14 -9.45
C LEU A 101 -3.45 10.53 -7.98
N LEU A 102 -2.46 10.17 -7.18
CA LEU A 102 -2.40 10.41 -5.74
C LEU A 102 -1.18 11.26 -5.40
N GLU A 103 -1.32 12.13 -4.42
CA GLU A 103 -0.19 12.87 -3.88
C GLU A 103 0.82 11.93 -3.21
N ASN A 104 2.11 12.06 -3.57
CA ASN A 104 3.20 11.30 -2.93
C ASN A 104 3.70 12.05 -1.70
N LYS A 105 3.01 11.88 -0.59
CA LYS A 105 3.31 12.53 0.70
C LYS A 105 3.87 11.57 1.73
N PHE A 106 4.52 12.11 2.75
CA PHE A 106 4.91 11.32 3.91
C PHE A 106 3.66 10.86 4.68
N ILE A 107 3.59 9.57 4.93
CA ILE A 107 2.56 8.93 5.75
C ILE A 107 3.02 8.87 7.20
N VAL A 108 4.28 8.48 7.41
CA VAL A 108 4.97 8.46 8.70
C VAL A 108 6.41 8.88 8.53
N LYS A 109 6.99 9.47 9.57
CA LYS A 109 8.42 9.76 9.67
C LYS A 109 9.09 8.78 10.63
N LYS A 110 10.38 8.63 10.51
CA LYS A 110 11.18 7.83 11.46
C LYS A 110 11.00 8.38 12.88
N GLY A 111 10.68 7.50 13.82
CA GLY A 111 10.44 7.84 15.21
C GLY A 111 9.00 8.21 15.56
N ASP A 112 8.11 8.36 14.56
CA ASP A 112 6.69 8.62 14.83
C ASP A 112 6.08 7.43 15.58
N VAL A 113 5.40 7.73 16.70
CA VAL A 113 4.53 6.79 17.37
C VAL A 113 3.20 6.76 16.60
N ILE A 114 2.91 5.64 15.96
CA ILE A 114 1.72 5.50 15.11
C ILE A 114 0.51 5.15 15.97
N THR A 115 0.67 4.18 16.87
CA THR A 115 -0.37 3.75 17.80
C THR A 115 0.25 3.32 19.12
N SER A 116 -0.54 3.33 20.19
CA SER A 116 -0.10 2.84 21.49
C SER A 116 -1.25 2.17 22.24
N SER A 117 -0.91 1.25 23.15
CA SER A 117 -1.88 0.56 24.01
C SER A 117 -1.31 0.38 25.39
N ILE A 118 -2.15 0.54 26.40
CA ILE A 118 -1.80 0.27 27.82
C ILE A 118 -2.23 -1.16 28.14
N LEU A 119 -1.36 -1.86 28.85
CA LEU A 119 -1.61 -3.19 29.39
C LEU A 119 -1.59 -3.13 30.92
N GLY A 120 -2.64 -3.68 31.53
CA GLY A 120 -2.77 -3.81 32.98
C GLY A 120 -2.42 -5.22 33.47
N GLU A 121 -2.55 -5.44 34.78
CA GLU A 121 -2.25 -6.73 35.42
C GLU A 121 -3.04 -7.90 34.83
N SER A 122 -4.30 -7.69 34.44
CA SER A 122 -5.16 -8.71 33.81
C SER A 122 -4.68 -9.16 32.43
N ASP A 123 -3.83 -8.38 31.79
CA ASP A 123 -3.36 -8.60 30.40
C ASP A 123 -2.04 -9.39 30.35
N LEU A 124 -1.46 -9.75 31.49
CA LEU A 124 -0.09 -10.30 31.61
C LEU A 124 0.08 -11.74 31.11
N ASN A 125 -1.02 -12.44 30.78
CA ASN A 125 -0.88 -13.77 30.19
C ASN A 125 -0.53 -13.68 28.68
N LEU A 126 0.27 -14.62 28.20
CA LEU A 126 0.76 -14.67 26.82
C LEU A 126 -0.37 -14.61 25.77
N LYS A 127 -1.53 -15.17 26.06
CA LYS A 127 -2.68 -15.15 25.14
C LYS A 127 -3.24 -13.75 24.99
N SER A 128 -3.46 -13.05 26.11
CA SER A 128 -3.96 -11.67 26.11
C SER A 128 -2.97 -10.71 25.43
N ILE A 129 -1.67 -10.86 25.71
CA ILE A 129 -0.62 -10.06 25.08
C ILE A 129 -0.64 -10.23 23.55
N ASN A 130 -0.71 -11.47 23.06
CA ASN A 130 -0.77 -11.73 21.62
C ASN A 130 -2.02 -11.12 20.98
N LEU A 131 -3.17 -11.14 21.66
CA LEU A 131 -4.39 -10.50 21.19
C LEU A 131 -4.24 -8.98 21.14
N LYS A 132 -3.65 -8.38 22.16
CA LYS A 132 -3.39 -6.93 22.21
C LYS A 132 -2.42 -6.49 21.11
N ILE A 133 -1.34 -7.24 20.88
CA ILE A 133 -0.41 -6.95 19.77
C ILE A 133 -1.12 -7.04 18.42
N LYS A 134 -1.96 -8.05 18.19
CA LYS A 134 -2.74 -8.16 16.96
C LYS A 134 -3.69 -6.98 16.78
N SER A 135 -4.37 -6.55 17.86
CA SER A 135 -5.25 -5.38 17.84
C SER A 135 -4.45 -4.12 17.51
N LEU A 136 -3.34 -3.91 18.22
CA LEU A 136 -2.46 -2.76 18.03
C LEU A 136 -1.93 -2.66 16.59
N LEU A 137 -1.51 -3.77 15.99
CA LEU A 137 -1.07 -3.80 14.58
C LEU A 137 -2.23 -3.57 13.59
N ARG A 138 -3.46 -3.97 13.93
CA ARG A 138 -4.64 -3.66 13.13
C ARG A 138 -4.95 -2.16 13.21
N GLU A 139 -4.98 -1.59 14.40
CA GLU A 139 -5.17 -0.15 14.62
C GLU A 139 -4.08 0.67 13.92
N THR A 140 -2.82 0.22 13.98
CA THR A 140 -1.72 0.82 13.21
C THR A 140 -2.02 0.82 11.71
N ARG A 141 -2.52 -0.29 11.17
CA ARG A 141 -2.90 -0.37 9.75
C ARG A 141 -4.03 0.58 9.39
N ASP A 142 -5.03 0.70 10.26
CA ASP A 142 -6.16 1.60 10.02
C ASP A 142 -5.71 3.06 10.09
N GLU A 143 -4.83 3.39 11.04
CA GLU A 143 -4.25 4.74 11.17
C GLU A 143 -3.42 5.14 9.94
N ILE A 144 -2.52 4.28 9.44
CA ILE A 144 -1.73 4.59 8.24
C ILE A 144 -2.59 4.69 6.98
N LYS A 145 -3.67 3.91 6.89
CA LYS A 145 -4.64 4.04 5.80
C LYS A 145 -5.40 5.36 5.87
N SER A 146 -5.82 5.79 7.05
CA SER A 146 -6.50 7.08 7.24
C SER A 146 -5.62 8.25 6.80
N LYS A 147 -4.30 8.14 6.96
CA LYS A 147 -3.30 9.12 6.48
C LYS A 147 -3.08 9.06 4.96
N GLY A 148 -3.67 8.08 4.27
CA GLY A 148 -3.64 7.97 2.80
C GLY A 148 -2.65 6.94 2.26
N SER A 149 -2.07 6.05 3.09
CA SER A 149 -1.23 4.96 2.59
C SER A 149 -2.03 4.03 1.68
N GLN A 150 -1.45 3.69 0.55
CA GLN A 150 -1.97 2.68 -0.39
C GLN A 150 -1.45 1.28 -0.08
N VAL A 151 -0.48 1.17 0.82
CA VAL A 151 0.10 -0.11 1.25
C VAL A 151 -0.53 -0.54 2.56
N SER A 152 -1.07 -1.75 2.61
CA SER A 152 -1.65 -2.33 3.83
C SER A 152 -0.67 -3.23 4.59
N GLU A 153 0.52 -3.47 4.02
CA GLU A 153 1.54 -4.30 4.63
C GLU A 153 2.37 -3.50 5.63
N ILE A 154 2.39 -3.97 6.88
CA ILE A 154 3.29 -3.48 7.93
C ILE A 154 4.37 -4.54 8.11
N LYS A 155 5.62 -4.13 7.96
CA LYS A 155 6.78 -4.97 8.26
C LYS A 155 7.24 -4.71 9.67
N THR A 156 7.29 -5.76 10.48
CA THR A 156 7.78 -5.68 11.86
C THR A 156 9.17 -6.29 11.97
N ASN A 157 10.00 -5.76 12.85
CA ASN A 157 11.25 -6.42 13.23
C ASN A 157 10.90 -7.62 14.13
N GLY A 158 11.21 -8.85 13.70
CA GLY A 158 10.72 -10.11 14.27
C GLY A 158 11.05 -10.40 15.74
N ASN A 159 11.91 -9.60 16.38
CA ASN A 159 12.36 -9.84 17.75
C ASN A 159 11.48 -9.23 18.85
N PHE A 160 10.39 -8.52 18.49
CA PHE A 160 9.56 -7.82 19.47
C PHE A 160 8.84 -8.77 20.45
N VAL A 161 8.41 -9.95 20.00
CA VAL A 161 7.73 -10.94 20.87
C VAL A 161 8.67 -11.42 21.98
N LYS A 162 9.93 -11.67 21.64
CA LYS A 162 10.94 -12.04 22.63
C LYS A 162 11.20 -10.89 23.61
N LYS A 163 11.41 -9.68 23.13
CA LYS A 163 11.60 -8.48 23.97
C LYS A 163 10.47 -8.27 24.96
N ILE A 164 9.22 -8.41 24.50
CA ILE A 164 8.04 -8.27 25.37
C ILE A 164 8.02 -9.38 26.44
N ARG A 165 8.31 -10.63 26.05
CA ARG A 165 8.35 -11.74 27.00
C ARG A 165 9.41 -11.53 28.06
N ASP A 166 10.64 -11.21 27.67
CA ASP A 166 11.76 -10.97 28.58
C ASP A 166 11.43 -9.82 29.55
N PHE A 167 10.89 -8.72 29.03
CA PHE A 167 10.45 -7.58 29.83
C PHE A 167 9.38 -7.96 30.88
N LEU A 168 8.42 -8.81 30.51
CA LEU A 168 7.36 -9.25 31.42
C LEU A 168 7.87 -10.19 32.52
N GLN A 169 8.87 -11.02 32.21
CA GLN A 169 9.49 -11.89 33.21
C GLN A 169 10.22 -11.09 34.28
N GLU A 170 10.84 -9.97 33.90
CA GLU A 170 11.58 -9.08 34.80
C GLU A 170 10.69 -8.11 35.58
N ASN A 171 9.44 -7.90 35.16
CA ASN A 171 8.59 -6.83 35.67
C ASN A 171 7.17 -7.34 35.97
N GLN A 172 7.00 -8.03 37.09
CA GLN A 172 5.71 -8.50 37.58
C GLN A 172 4.91 -7.35 38.24
N ASN A 173 3.58 -7.37 38.06
CA ASN A 173 2.63 -6.45 38.71
C ASN A 173 2.79 -4.96 38.36
N ILE A 174 3.18 -4.64 37.14
CA ILE A 174 3.38 -3.25 36.68
C ILE A 174 2.49 -2.98 35.47
N LYS A 175 1.92 -1.78 35.39
CA LYS A 175 1.31 -1.26 34.16
C LYS A 175 2.38 -0.89 33.17
N PHE A 176 2.16 -1.21 31.91
CA PHE A 176 3.10 -0.87 30.85
C PHE A 176 2.39 -0.43 29.58
N LYS A 177 3.11 0.29 28.75
CA LYS A 177 2.66 0.83 27.48
C LYS A 177 3.39 0.15 26.34
N LEU A 178 2.64 -0.30 25.35
CA LEU A 178 3.18 -0.71 24.04
C LEU A 178 3.03 0.45 23.07
N GLU A 179 4.06 0.73 22.30
CA GLU A 179 4.06 1.72 21.24
C GLU A 179 4.54 1.11 19.93
N VAL A 180 3.82 1.37 18.86
CA VAL A 180 4.27 1.05 17.49
C VAL A 180 4.95 2.28 16.93
N VAL A 181 6.26 2.16 16.68
CA VAL A 181 7.11 3.27 16.24
C VAL A 181 7.62 3.00 14.85
N SER A 182 7.60 4.01 13.98
CA SER A 182 8.15 3.91 12.63
C SER A 182 9.68 3.89 12.66
N LEU A 183 10.29 2.89 11.99
CA LEU A 183 11.75 2.77 11.90
C LEU A 183 12.37 3.63 10.78
N ARG A 184 11.53 4.12 9.85
CA ARG A 184 11.98 4.95 8.73
C ARG A 184 10.86 5.86 8.24
N ASP A 185 11.24 6.86 7.46
CA ASP A 185 10.28 7.63 6.67
C ASP A 185 9.61 6.71 5.65
N SER A 186 8.31 6.88 5.46
CA SER A 186 7.56 6.15 4.45
C SER A 186 6.50 7.03 3.81
N LYS A 187 6.42 6.96 2.47
CA LYS A 187 5.49 7.73 1.65
C LYS A 187 4.28 6.88 1.22
N THR A 188 3.38 7.49 0.45
CA THR A 188 2.06 6.98 0.05
C THR A 188 2.03 5.52 -0.41
N VAL A 189 3.02 5.06 -1.18
CA VAL A 189 3.08 3.69 -1.73
C VAL A 189 4.23 2.85 -1.17
N GLU A 190 4.95 3.37 -0.17
CA GLU A 190 6.06 2.66 0.43
C GLU A 190 5.60 1.76 1.59
N PRO A 191 6.21 0.58 1.78
CA PRO A 191 5.92 -0.27 2.92
C PRO A 191 6.36 0.40 4.21
N ILE A 192 5.53 0.32 5.24
CA ILE A 192 5.82 0.88 6.56
C ILE A 192 6.52 -0.17 7.40
N VAL A 193 7.69 0.21 7.93
CA VAL A 193 8.51 -0.65 8.78
C VAL A 193 8.43 -0.13 10.20
N VAL A 194 7.99 -0.98 11.13
CA VAL A 194 7.78 -0.59 12.52
C VAL A 194 8.50 -1.52 13.50
N GLU A 195 8.74 -1.00 14.69
CA GLU A 195 9.05 -1.79 15.87
C GLU A 195 7.97 -1.57 16.94
N ILE A 196 7.86 -2.54 17.86
CA ILE A 196 6.99 -2.43 19.03
C ILE A 196 7.90 -2.26 20.25
N ASN A 197 7.79 -1.09 20.87
CA ASN A 197 8.50 -0.75 22.08
C ASN A 197 7.61 -0.95 23.30
N ILE A 198 8.23 -1.30 24.44
CA ILE A 198 7.55 -1.52 25.71
C ILE A 198 8.18 -0.62 26.78
N TYR A 199 7.32 0.08 27.53
CA TYR A 199 7.74 1.03 28.56
C TYR A 199 6.96 0.80 29.85
N LYS A 200 7.63 0.93 30.99
CA LYS A 200 6.95 1.01 32.28
C LYS A 200 6.16 2.33 32.36
N ILE A 201 4.95 2.23 32.89
CA ILE A 201 4.20 3.42 33.29
C ILE A 201 4.52 3.67 34.76
N PRO A 202 5.06 4.85 35.12
CA PRO A 202 5.23 5.21 36.52
C PRO A 202 3.89 5.11 37.25
N SER A 203 3.89 4.51 38.41
CA SER A 203 2.73 4.44 39.35
C SER A 203 2.43 5.83 39.91
#